data_edf6b6021e9e1afdcbec167cd513bf17
#
_entry.id   edf6b6021e9e1afdcbec167cd513bf17
#
_cell.length_a   1.000
_cell.length_b   1.000
_cell.length_c   1.000
_cell.angle_alpha   90.00
_cell.angle_beta   90.00
_cell.angle_gamma   90.00
#
_symmetry.space_group_name_H-M   'P 1'
#
loop_
_entity.id
_entity.type
_entity.pdbx_description
1 polymer ?
#
loop_
_entity_poly.entity_id
_entity_poly.type
_entity_poly.pdbx_seq_one_letter_code
_entity_poly.pdbx_strand_id
1 'polypeptide(L)'
;KIDTAIILAGGPATRMKPLTDTVPKGLINVLGKPLLQWIVEWLQDYEIRNIVLGVAHMKEKIIGYFKEGSELGVNIKYSVHTVGGGTGEGFRLAIKRHVNRQNFFALNGDQITNLNLGRLEKFHLKHGQIATMVVTNPGCPFGHVRINKSLDVTEFLEKPRCSAAVCNAGIYAFSRDILRYLPNKGDVEKTMFPTLARTRQLKAYAFKGFFTTINTLKDLIEAENELKRLHR
;
A
#
# COMPACT_ATOMS: atom_id res chain seq x y z
N LYS A 1 -16.06 14.20 -0.74
CA LYS A 1 -15.65 13.04 0.08
C LYS A 1 -15.17 11.93 -0.84
N ILE A 2 -14.04 11.31 -0.50
CA ILE A 2 -13.55 10.11 -1.17
C ILE A 2 -14.28 8.90 -0.60
N ASP A 3 -14.93 8.10 -1.45
CA ASP A 3 -15.70 6.90 -1.10
C ASP A 3 -15.21 5.65 -1.83
N THR A 4 -14.12 5.77 -2.58
CA THR A 4 -13.62 4.75 -3.50
C THR A 4 -12.13 4.51 -3.27
N ALA A 5 -11.72 3.24 -3.23
CA ALA A 5 -10.31 2.84 -3.15
C ALA A 5 -9.97 1.74 -4.17
N ILE A 6 -8.73 1.77 -4.67
CA ILE A 6 -8.13 0.69 -5.46
C ILE A 6 -7.08 0.03 -4.60
N ILE A 7 -7.07 -1.30 -4.52
CA ILE A 7 -6.04 -2.09 -3.85
C ILE A 7 -5.39 -3.02 -4.87
N LEU A 8 -4.09 -2.91 -5.09
CA LEU A 8 -3.36 -3.83 -5.97
C LEU A 8 -2.93 -5.09 -5.22
N ALA A 9 -3.43 -6.23 -5.64
CA ALA A 9 -3.20 -7.53 -5.03
C ALA A 9 -2.82 -8.64 -6.05
N GLY A 10 -2.23 -8.26 -7.18
CA GLY A 10 -1.96 -9.18 -8.30
C GLY A 10 -0.55 -9.78 -8.34
N GLY A 11 0.33 -9.42 -7.42
CA GLY A 11 1.73 -9.86 -7.43
C GLY A 11 1.92 -11.32 -7.00
N PRO A 12 2.93 -12.04 -7.54
CA PRO A 12 3.21 -13.45 -7.20
C PRO A 12 3.89 -13.66 -5.84
N ALA A 13 4.36 -12.59 -5.19
CA ALA A 13 4.94 -12.59 -3.83
C ALA A 13 6.00 -13.68 -3.59
N THR A 14 6.94 -13.84 -4.50
CA THR A 14 7.95 -14.92 -4.51
C THR A 14 8.85 -14.97 -3.26
N ARG A 15 9.02 -13.83 -2.57
CA ARG A 15 9.80 -13.73 -1.32
C ARG A 15 9.13 -14.40 -0.11
N MET A 16 7.84 -14.78 -0.24
CA MET A 16 7.08 -15.44 0.82
C MET A 16 6.90 -16.95 0.57
N LYS A 17 7.58 -17.51 -0.42
CA LYS A 17 7.58 -18.95 -0.64
C LYS A 17 8.16 -19.69 0.58
N PRO A 18 7.64 -20.89 0.93
CA PRO A 18 6.63 -21.67 0.19
C PRO A 18 5.16 -21.28 0.44
N LEU A 19 4.83 -20.36 1.37
CA LEU A 19 3.44 -20.00 1.67
C LEU A 19 2.66 -19.54 0.44
N THR A 20 3.32 -18.79 -0.45
CA THR A 20 2.68 -18.25 -1.66
C THR A 20 2.67 -19.20 -2.86
N ASP A 21 3.10 -20.45 -2.69
CA ASP A 21 2.96 -21.47 -3.73
C ASP A 21 1.50 -21.89 -3.93
N THR A 22 0.71 -21.86 -2.85
CA THR A 22 -0.70 -22.29 -2.87
C THR A 22 -1.70 -21.22 -2.47
N VAL A 23 -1.25 -20.12 -1.84
CA VAL A 23 -2.13 -19.06 -1.33
C VAL A 23 -1.62 -17.70 -1.86
N PRO A 24 -2.48 -16.87 -2.51
CA PRO A 24 -2.06 -15.54 -2.93
C PRO A 24 -1.76 -14.68 -1.69
N LYS A 25 -0.78 -13.79 -1.78
CA LYS A 25 -0.31 -12.95 -0.67
C LYS A 25 -1.45 -12.27 0.11
N GLY A 26 -2.44 -11.76 -0.62
CA GLY A 26 -3.59 -11.08 -0.02
C GLY A 26 -4.46 -11.97 0.88
N LEU A 27 -4.39 -13.30 0.72
CA LEU A 27 -5.11 -14.26 1.56
C LEU A 27 -4.24 -14.92 2.64
N ILE A 28 -2.97 -14.50 2.79
CA ILE A 28 -2.15 -14.96 3.90
C ILE A 28 -2.80 -14.51 5.21
N ASN A 29 -2.92 -15.47 6.14
CA ASN A 29 -3.50 -15.22 7.45
C ASN A 29 -2.58 -14.34 8.31
N VAL A 30 -3.14 -13.29 8.89
CA VAL A 30 -2.52 -12.40 9.87
C VAL A 30 -3.45 -12.31 11.06
N LEU A 31 -3.10 -12.92 12.17
CA LEU A 31 -3.93 -12.96 13.40
C LEU A 31 -5.38 -13.37 13.15
N GLY A 32 -5.58 -14.48 12.42
CA GLY A 32 -6.90 -15.07 12.25
C GLY A 32 -7.70 -14.61 11.03
N LYS A 33 -7.25 -13.58 10.28
CA LYS A 33 -7.92 -13.12 9.06
C LYS A 33 -6.93 -12.78 7.94
N PRO A 34 -7.35 -12.84 6.65
CA PRO A 34 -6.50 -12.51 5.52
C PRO A 34 -5.94 -11.09 5.55
N LEU A 35 -4.72 -10.91 5.04
CA LEU A 35 -4.07 -9.59 4.93
C LEU A 35 -4.95 -8.54 4.22
N LEU A 36 -5.55 -8.89 3.09
CA LEU A 36 -6.45 -7.96 2.38
C LEU A 36 -7.71 -7.62 3.17
N GLN A 37 -8.18 -8.50 4.04
CA GLN A 37 -9.34 -8.21 4.88
C GLN A 37 -9.02 -7.13 5.91
N TRP A 38 -7.82 -7.11 6.49
CA TRP A 38 -7.36 -6.00 7.34
C TRP A 38 -7.44 -4.65 6.61
N ILE A 39 -7.05 -4.62 5.34
CA ILE A 39 -7.08 -3.39 4.54
C ILE A 39 -8.52 -2.99 4.22
N VAL A 40 -9.38 -3.95 3.85
CA VAL A 40 -10.79 -3.70 3.52
C VAL A 40 -11.55 -3.18 4.74
N GLU A 41 -11.38 -3.80 5.91
CA GLU A 41 -12.02 -3.37 7.15
C GLU A 41 -11.54 -1.97 7.56
N TRP A 42 -10.22 -1.70 7.48
CA TRP A 42 -9.68 -0.37 7.74
C TRP A 42 -10.27 0.70 6.79
N LEU A 43 -10.45 0.40 5.50
CA LEU A 43 -11.12 1.30 4.56
C LEU A 43 -12.60 1.51 4.95
N GLN A 44 -13.28 0.45 5.33
CA GLN A 44 -14.69 0.47 5.73
C GLN A 44 -14.91 1.32 6.99
N ASP A 45 -13.99 1.32 7.96
CA ASP A 45 -14.01 2.18 9.16
C ASP A 45 -14.04 3.68 8.80
N TYR A 46 -13.52 4.06 7.62
CA TYR A 46 -13.57 5.43 7.07
C TYR A 46 -14.69 5.63 6.03
N GLU A 47 -15.65 4.71 5.98
CA GLU A 47 -16.78 4.74 5.03
C GLU A 47 -16.37 4.69 3.54
N ILE A 48 -15.19 4.13 3.26
CA ILE A 48 -14.74 3.82 1.91
C ILE A 48 -15.36 2.48 1.51
N ARG A 49 -16.50 2.51 0.85
CA ARG A 49 -17.30 1.31 0.58
C ARG A 49 -17.16 0.78 -0.84
N ASN A 50 -16.67 1.58 -1.78
CA ASN A 50 -16.43 1.16 -3.15
C ASN A 50 -14.98 0.75 -3.32
N ILE A 51 -14.71 -0.54 -3.41
CA ILE A 51 -13.36 -1.09 -3.47
C ILE A 51 -13.13 -1.76 -4.81
N VAL A 52 -12.03 -1.43 -5.47
CA VAL A 52 -11.58 -2.12 -6.68
C VAL A 52 -10.33 -2.93 -6.35
N LEU A 53 -10.43 -4.24 -6.39
CA LEU A 53 -9.28 -5.12 -6.25
C LEU A 53 -8.61 -5.35 -7.60
N GLY A 54 -7.38 -4.85 -7.76
CA GLY A 54 -6.52 -5.16 -8.90
C GLY A 54 -5.88 -6.52 -8.69
N VAL A 55 -6.28 -7.51 -9.48
CA VAL A 55 -5.89 -8.91 -9.30
C VAL A 55 -5.25 -9.49 -10.56
N ALA A 56 -4.32 -10.43 -10.39
CA ALA A 56 -3.68 -11.16 -11.48
C ALA A 56 -3.34 -12.59 -11.06
N HIS A 57 -2.23 -12.81 -10.37
CA HIS A 57 -1.81 -14.13 -9.89
C HIS A 57 -2.81 -14.72 -8.89
N MET A 58 -3.27 -15.95 -9.11
CA MET A 58 -4.26 -16.66 -8.28
C MET A 58 -5.54 -15.86 -8.01
N LYS A 59 -5.97 -15.03 -8.97
CA LYS A 59 -7.14 -14.15 -8.83
C LYS A 59 -8.42 -14.89 -8.41
N GLU A 60 -8.61 -16.12 -8.86
CA GLU A 60 -9.80 -16.93 -8.55
C GLU A 60 -9.96 -17.16 -7.05
N LYS A 61 -8.86 -17.33 -6.31
CA LYS A 61 -8.87 -17.50 -4.85
C LYS A 61 -9.28 -16.22 -4.14
N ILE A 62 -8.77 -15.07 -4.59
CA ILE A 62 -9.15 -13.76 -4.04
C ILE A 62 -10.62 -13.47 -4.32
N ILE A 63 -11.07 -13.69 -5.58
CA ILE A 63 -12.46 -13.50 -5.99
C ILE A 63 -13.39 -14.42 -5.19
N GLY A 64 -13.01 -15.70 -5.05
CA GLY A 64 -13.80 -16.68 -4.29
C GLY A 64 -13.96 -16.36 -2.81
N TYR A 65 -12.92 -15.73 -2.20
CA TYR A 65 -12.96 -15.34 -0.80
C TYR A 65 -13.82 -14.08 -0.57
N PHE A 66 -13.55 -13.00 -1.30
CA PHE A 66 -14.21 -11.73 -1.07
C PHE A 66 -15.56 -11.56 -1.75
N LYS A 67 -15.83 -12.37 -2.79
CA LYS A 67 -17.07 -12.28 -3.60
C LYS A 67 -17.36 -10.81 -3.96
N GLU A 68 -18.55 -10.32 -3.68
CA GLU A 68 -18.95 -8.93 -3.94
C GLU A 68 -18.72 -7.99 -2.74
N GLY A 69 -18.15 -8.51 -1.63
CA GLY A 69 -17.79 -7.75 -0.44
C GLY A 69 -18.93 -7.48 0.53
N SER A 70 -20.14 -8.00 0.27
CA SER A 70 -21.34 -7.74 1.09
C SER A 70 -21.18 -8.20 2.55
N GLU A 71 -20.48 -9.32 2.79
CA GLU A 71 -20.19 -9.84 4.13
C GLU A 71 -19.31 -8.89 4.96
N LEU A 72 -18.53 -8.02 4.30
CA LEU A 72 -17.69 -6.99 4.91
C LEU A 72 -18.31 -5.59 4.84
N GLY A 73 -19.57 -5.46 4.41
CA GLY A 73 -20.27 -4.18 4.30
C GLY A 73 -19.72 -3.23 3.24
N VAL A 74 -19.03 -3.76 2.23
CA VAL A 74 -18.43 -3.02 1.11
C VAL A 74 -18.91 -3.56 -0.23
N ASN A 75 -18.66 -2.83 -1.31
CA ASN A 75 -18.92 -3.22 -2.70
C ASN A 75 -17.56 -3.43 -3.40
N ILE A 76 -17.23 -4.67 -3.73
CA ILE A 76 -15.96 -5.04 -4.35
C ILE A 76 -16.15 -5.29 -5.85
N LYS A 77 -15.33 -4.63 -6.65
CA LYS A 77 -15.17 -4.89 -8.08
C LYS A 77 -13.74 -5.39 -8.35
N TYR A 78 -13.59 -6.21 -9.36
CA TYR A 78 -12.30 -6.82 -9.71
C TYR A 78 -11.79 -6.27 -11.03
N SER A 79 -10.56 -5.74 -11.02
CA SER A 79 -9.84 -5.35 -12.22
C SER A 79 -8.71 -6.32 -12.49
N VAL A 80 -8.92 -7.22 -13.44
CA VAL A 80 -7.90 -8.19 -13.85
C VAL A 80 -6.86 -7.50 -14.72
N HIS A 81 -5.58 -7.66 -14.37
CA HIS A 81 -4.43 -7.19 -15.14
C HIS A 81 -3.45 -8.33 -15.41
N THR A 82 -2.42 -8.06 -16.22
CA THR A 82 -1.43 -9.07 -16.63
C THR A 82 -0.49 -9.40 -15.47
N VAL A 83 -0.19 -10.67 -15.24
CA VAL A 83 0.90 -11.05 -14.33
C VAL A 83 2.21 -10.47 -14.88
N GLY A 84 2.91 -9.68 -14.05
CA GLY A 84 4.11 -8.96 -14.50
C GLY A 84 3.84 -7.66 -15.28
N GLY A 85 2.58 -7.23 -15.41
CA GLY A 85 2.21 -5.96 -16.06
C GLY A 85 2.61 -4.70 -15.26
N GLY A 86 2.95 -4.88 -13.98
CA GLY A 86 3.38 -3.82 -13.07
C GLY A 86 2.23 -3.04 -12.43
N THR A 87 2.59 -2.22 -11.44
CA THR A 87 1.63 -1.38 -10.70
C THR A 87 0.93 -0.36 -11.58
N GLY A 88 1.60 0.12 -12.64
CA GLY A 88 1.03 1.07 -13.60
C GLY A 88 -0.12 0.51 -14.41
N GLU A 89 0.01 -0.69 -14.97
CA GLU A 89 -1.08 -1.38 -15.67
C GLU A 89 -2.23 -1.64 -14.70
N GLY A 90 -1.93 -2.13 -13.50
CA GLY A 90 -2.93 -2.45 -12.49
C GLY A 90 -3.80 -1.23 -12.14
N PHE A 91 -3.20 -0.11 -11.78
CA PHE A 91 -3.95 1.11 -11.50
C PHE A 91 -4.69 1.64 -12.73
N ARG A 92 -4.04 1.68 -13.89
CA ARG A 92 -4.66 2.20 -15.11
C ARG A 92 -5.92 1.45 -15.50
N LEU A 93 -5.90 0.11 -15.47
CA LEU A 93 -7.06 -0.70 -15.80
C LEU A 93 -8.17 -0.57 -14.75
N ALA A 94 -7.81 -0.56 -13.45
CA ALA A 94 -8.77 -0.38 -12.37
C ALA A 94 -9.51 0.97 -12.50
N ILE A 95 -8.78 2.05 -12.73
CA ILE A 95 -9.37 3.39 -12.89
C ILE A 95 -10.27 3.43 -14.12
N LYS A 96 -9.79 2.99 -15.29
CA LYS A 96 -10.56 3.04 -16.52
C LYS A 96 -11.87 2.26 -16.46
N ARG A 97 -11.87 1.11 -15.81
CA ARG A 97 -13.01 0.19 -15.78
C ARG A 97 -14.02 0.50 -14.66
N HIS A 98 -13.55 0.98 -13.52
CA HIS A 98 -14.36 0.93 -12.30
C HIS A 98 -14.40 2.24 -11.50
N VAL A 99 -13.54 3.23 -11.78
CA VAL A 99 -13.50 4.48 -10.99
C VAL A 99 -14.11 5.63 -11.80
N ASN A 100 -15.28 6.11 -11.34
CA ASN A 100 -15.96 7.26 -11.93
C ASN A 100 -15.80 8.54 -11.08
N ARG A 101 -15.12 8.46 -9.94
CA ARG A 101 -14.89 9.58 -9.02
C ARG A 101 -13.67 10.39 -9.44
N GLN A 102 -13.72 11.71 -9.19
CA GLN A 102 -12.59 12.58 -9.46
C GLN A 102 -11.39 12.29 -8.53
N ASN A 103 -11.65 11.98 -7.27
CA ASN A 103 -10.62 11.64 -6.29
C ASN A 103 -10.92 10.28 -5.67
N PHE A 104 -9.87 9.49 -5.44
CA PHE A 104 -9.95 8.15 -4.87
C PHE A 104 -8.64 7.79 -4.16
N PHE A 105 -8.69 6.80 -3.26
CA PHE A 105 -7.48 6.20 -2.69
C PHE A 105 -6.93 5.11 -3.59
N ALA A 106 -5.62 4.94 -3.56
CA ALA A 106 -4.91 3.88 -4.27
C ALA A 106 -3.85 3.28 -3.34
N LEU A 107 -3.80 1.95 -3.26
CA LEU A 107 -3.02 1.24 -2.26
C LEU A 107 -2.33 0.02 -2.87
N ASN A 108 -1.15 -0.30 -2.33
CA ASN A 108 -0.60 -1.63 -2.44
C ASN A 108 -1.34 -2.55 -1.45
N GLY A 109 -1.49 -3.83 -1.77
CA GLY A 109 -2.26 -4.79 -0.97
C GLY A 109 -1.43 -5.56 0.05
N ASP A 110 -0.40 -4.93 0.64
CA ASP A 110 0.57 -5.61 1.50
C ASP A 110 0.92 -4.87 2.80
N GLN A 111 0.16 -3.84 3.14
CA GLN A 111 0.42 -3.03 4.32
C GLN A 111 -0.75 -3.07 5.32
N ILE A 112 -0.41 -2.92 6.61
CA ILE A 112 -1.36 -2.69 7.70
C ILE A 112 -0.95 -1.40 8.40
N THR A 113 -1.91 -0.52 8.70
CA THR A 113 -1.65 0.81 9.26
C THR A 113 -2.83 1.33 10.05
N ASN A 114 -2.57 2.28 10.93
CA ASN A 114 -3.60 3.09 11.61
C ASN A 114 -3.69 4.53 11.06
N LEU A 115 -3.27 4.72 9.80
CA LEU A 115 -3.35 6.02 9.14
C LEU A 115 -4.80 6.54 9.11
N ASN A 116 -4.99 7.79 9.49
CA ASN A 116 -6.30 8.46 9.40
C ASN A 116 -6.57 8.94 7.96
N LEU A 117 -7.44 8.21 7.25
CA LEU A 117 -7.79 8.52 5.87
C LEU A 117 -8.56 9.84 5.72
N GLY A 118 -9.33 10.24 6.71
CA GLY A 118 -10.02 11.54 6.68
C GLY A 118 -9.06 12.73 6.72
N ARG A 119 -7.93 12.61 7.43
CA ARG A 119 -6.86 13.61 7.40
C ARG A 119 -6.12 13.62 6.06
N LEU A 120 -5.85 12.44 5.50
CA LEU A 120 -5.23 12.31 4.18
C LEU A 120 -6.12 12.92 3.09
N GLU A 121 -7.43 12.63 3.11
CA GLU A 121 -8.40 13.21 2.19
C GLU A 121 -8.40 14.74 2.26
N LYS A 122 -8.54 15.32 3.46
CA LYS A 122 -8.51 16.77 3.66
C LYS A 122 -7.23 17.39 3.12
N PHE A 123 -6.09 16.75 3.36
CA PHE A 123 -4.79 17.22 2.85
C PHE A 123 -4.75 17.19 1.32
N HIS A 124 -5.17 16.07 0.71
CA HIS A 124 -5.19 15.91 -0.75
C HIS A 124 -6.08 16.96 -1.43
N LEU A 125 -7.30 17.11 -0.95
CA LEU A 125 -8.26 18.05 -1.52
C LEU A 125 -7.81 19.51 -1.36
N LYS A 126 -7.09 19.84 -0.28
CA LYS A 126 -6.62 21.21 0.00
C LYS A 126 -5.55 21.68 -0.99
N HIS A 127 -4.60 20.84 -1.38
CA HIS A 127 -3.49 21.28 -2.25
C HIS A 127 -3.81 21.21 -3.74
N GLY A 128 -4.85 20.45 -4.15
CA GLY A 128 -5.34 20.38 -5.52
C GLY A 128 -4.38 19.79 -6.56
N GLN A 129 -3.27 19.16 -6.15
CA GLN A 129 -2.36 18.48 -7.08
C GLN A 129 -2.89 17.09 -7.44
N ILE A 130 -2.35 16.50 -8.51
CA ILE A 130 -2.82 15.22 -9.07
C ILE A 130 -2.67 14.07 -8.08
N ALA A 131 -1.60 14.08 -7.28
CA ALA A 131 -1.30 12.96 -6.38
C ALA A 131 -0.80 13.41 -5.00
N THR A 132 -1.22 12.68 -3.97
CA THR A 132 -0.63 12.64 -2.64
C THR A 132 -0.05 11.27 -2.38
N MET A 133 1.20 11.20 -1.95
CA MET A 133 1.88 9.99 -1.51
C MET A 133 2.04 10.03 0.00
N VAL A 134 1.59 9.00 0.69
CA VAL A 134 1.92 8.84 2.10
C VAL A 134 3.38 8.42 2.21
N VAL A 135 4.13 9.14 3.05
CA VAL A 135 5.52 8.82 3.35
C VAL A 135 5.67 8.51 4.83
N THR A 136 6.45 7.50 5.13
CA THR A 136 6.75 7.08 6.49
C THR A 136 8.24 6.97 6.69
N ASN A 137 8.66 6.93 7.93
CA ASN A 137 10.05 6.72 8.29
C ASN A 137 10.25 5.23 8.60
N PRO A 138 10.88 4.45 7.73
CA PRO A 138 11.11 3.03 7.99
C PRO A 138 12.16 2.87 9.09
N GLY A 139 12.04 1.80 9.89
CA GLY A 139 13.15 1.32 10.69
C GLY A 139 14.33 0.96 9.79
N CYS A 140 15.54 1.25 10.22
CA CYS A 140 16.72 0.72 9.55
C CYS A 140 16.82 -0.79 9.82
N PRO A 141 16.97 -1.66 8.80
CA PRO A 141 17.11 -3.09 9.03
C PRO A 141 18.46 -3.49 9.63
N PHE A 142 19.41 -2.54 9.70
CA PHE A 142 20.78 -2.74 10.19
C PHE A 142 21.06 -1.88 11.41
N GLY A 143 22.03 -2.29 12.23
CA GLY A 143 22.61 -1.44 13.25
C GLY A 143 23.36 -0.26 12.62
N HIS A 144 23.18 0.95 13.17
CA HIS A 144 23.96 2.13 12.80
C HIS A 144 25.17 2.26 13.70
N VAL A 145 26.31 2.60 13.10
CA VAL A 145 27.53 2.88 13.83
C VAL A 145 28.01 4.29 13.53
N ARG A 146 28.49 4.98 14.57
CA ARG A 146 29.32 6.17 14.40
C ARG A 146 30.77 5.78 14.59
N ILE A 147 31.62 6.30 13.73
CA ILE A 147 33.07 6.10 13.81
C ILE A 147 33.77 7.45 13.92
N ASN A 148 34.88 7.50 14.66
CA ASN A 148 35.76 8.65 14.67
C ASN A 148 36.79 8.59 13.51
N LYS A 149 37.69 9.58 13.46
CA LYS A 149 38.75 9.65 12.42
C LYS A 149 39.75 8.47 12.49
N SER A 150 39.87 7.85 13.66
CA SER A 150 40.73 6.68 13.90
C SER A 150 40.03 5.34 13.67
N LEU A 151 38.79 5.38 13.11
CA LEU A 151 37.95 4.22 12.83
C LEU A 151 37.44 3.50 14.08
N ASP A 152 37.54 4.08 15.29
CA ASP A 152 36.90 3.53 16.48
C ASP A 152 35.40 3.71 16.39
N VAL A 153 34.64 2.67 16.73
CA VAL A 153 33.19 2.76 16.89
C VAL A 153 32.87 3.51 18.18
N THR A 154 32.32 4.71 18.03
CA THR A 154 31.95 5.59 19.16
C THR A 154 30.51 5.45 19.59
N GLU A 155 29.64 4.91 18.74
CA GLU A 155 28.24 4.67 19.04
C GLU A 155 27.71 3.50 18.20
N PHE A 156 26.88 2.65 18.80
CA PHE A 156 26.14 1.61 18.10
C PHE A 156 24.65 1.71 18.47
N LEU A 157 23.79 1.83 17.44
CA LEU A 157 22.34 1.89 17.60
C LEU A 157 21.72 0.75 16.82
N GLU A 158 21.12 -0.21 17.52
CA GLU A 158 20.45 -1.34 16.87
C GLU A 158 19.13 -0.89 16.23
N LYS A 159 19.01 -1.07 14.91
CA LYS A 159 17.82 -0.82 14.10
C LYS A 159 17.13 0.51 14.39
N PRO A 160 17.84 1.64 14.37
CA PRO A 160 17.25 2.93 14.68
C PRO A 160 16.24 3.32 13.59
N ARG A 161 15.28 4.18 13.92
CA ARG A 161 14.50 4.86 12.88
C ARG A 161 15.40 5.81 12.12
N CYS A 162 15.50 5.63 10.80
CA CYS A 162 16.29 6.53 9.94
C CYS A 162 15.68 7.92 9.93
N SER A 163 16.22 8.84 10.73
CA SER A 163 15.70 10.23 10.79
C SER A 163 15.87 11.00 9.48
N ALA A 164 16.79 10.59 8.62
CA ALA A 164 17.15 11.29 7.38
C ALA A 164 16.43 10.84 6.12
N ALA A 165 15.73 9.70 6.15
CA ALA A 165 15.04 9.18 4.98
C ALA A 165 13.55 8.94 5.24
N VAL A 166 12.71 9.40 4.31
CA VAL A 166 11.30 9.03 4.24
C VAL A 166 11.08 8.13 3.04
N CYS A 167 10.24 7.10 3.20
CA CYS A 167 9.94 6.13 2.16
C CYS A 167 8.47 6.15 1.77
N ASN A 168 8.21 5.78 0.54
CA ASN A 168 6.86 5.56 0.02
C ASN A 168 6.17 4.45 0.82
N ALA A 169 5.01 4.77 1.41
CA ALA A 169 4.22 3.81 2.18
C ALA A 169 3.29 2.93 1.31
N GLY A 170 3.26 3.13 0.00
CA GLY A 170 2.33 2.40 -0.88
C GLY A 170 0.87 2.78 -0.68
N ILE A 171 0.60 3.95 -0.12
CA ILE A 171 -0.74 4.51 0.10
C ILE A 171 -0.79 5.88 -0.54
N TYR A 172 -1.82 6.11 -1.34
CA TYR A 172 -1.95 7.31 -2.16
C TYR A 172 -3.38 7.84 -2.14
N ALA A 173 -3.52 9.15 -2.36
CA ALA A 173 -4.76 9.76 -2.83
C ALA A 173 -4.50 10.36 -4.22
N PHE A 174 -5.31 10.00 -5.20
CA PHE A 174 -5.15 10.41 -6.58
C PHE A 174 -6.38 11.18 -7.08
N SER A 175 -6.11 12.20 -7.90
CA SER A 175 -7.09 12.72 -8.85
C SER A 175 -7.16 11.80 -10.08
N ARG A 176 -8.31 11.72 -10.73
CA ARG A 176 -8.51 10.93 -11.95
C ARG A 176 -7.59 11.36 -13.10
N ASP A 177 -7.10 12.59 -13.08
CA ASP A 177 -6.11 13.09 -14.03
C ASP A 177 -4.80 12.32 -14.03
N ILE A 178 -4.55 11.50 -12.99
CA ILE A 178 -3.42 10.56 -12.90
C ILE A 178 -3.34 9.63 -14.12
N LEU A 179 -4.48 9.33 -14.79
CA LEU A 179 -4.53 8.50 -15.98
C LEU A 179 -3.61 8.96 -17.12
N ARG A 180 -3.32 10.26 -17.21
CA ARG A 180 -2.43 10.84 -18.22
C ARG A 180 -0.97 10.44 -18.01
N TYR A 181 -0.62 10.01 -16.81
CA TYR A 181 0.75 9.68 -16.40
C TYR A 181 1.00 8.18 -16.20
N LEU A 182 -0.09 7.40 -16.12
CA LEU A 182 0.01 5.95 -15.89
C LEU A 182 0.52 5.22 -17.15
N PRO A 183 1.59 4.41 -17.04
CA PRO A 183 2.10 3.65 -18.16
C PRO A 183 1.14 2.54 -18.57
N ASN A 184 1.25 2.07 -19.81
CA ASN A 184 0.51 0.89 -20.27
C ASN A 184 0.98 -0.39 -19.58
N LYS A 185 2.29 -0.50 -19.33
CA LYS A 185 2.96 -1.57 -18.59
C LYS A 185 4.09 -0.98 -17.76
N GLY A 186 4.48 -1.68 -16.69
CA GLY A 186 5.57 -1.30 -15.82
C GLY A 186 5.11 -0.65 -14.51
N ASP A 187 6.08 -0.31 -13.69
CA ASP A 187 5.86 0.15 -12.33
C ASP A 187 5.73 1.68 -12.29
N VAL A 188 4.76 2.17 -11.53
CA VAL A 188 4.55 3.62 -11.30
C VAL A 188 5.74 4.27 -10.60
N GLU A 189 6.47 3.50 -9.81
CA GLU A 189 7.66 3.91 -9.08
C GLU A 189 8.82 4.31 -10.01
N LYS A 190 8.89 3.69 -11.19
CA LYS A 190 9.93 3.95 -12.19
C LYS A 190 9.52 4.95 -13.26
N THR A 191 8.23 5.22 -13.41
CA THR A 191 7.67 5.99 -14.52
C THR A 191 6.90 7.22 -14.06
N MET A 192 5.74 7.01 -13.46
CA MET A 192 4.77 8.05 -13.10
C MET A 192 5.27 8.94 -11.96
N PHE A 193 5.71 8.36 -10.84
CA PHE A 193 6.13 9.17 -9.70
C PHE A 193 7.34 10.06 -9.97
N PRO A 194 8.40 9.63 -10.67
CA PRO A 194 9.47 10.53 -11.08
C PRO A 194 8.99 11.69 -11.95
N THR A 195 8.03 11.45 -12.84
CA THR A 195 7.46 12.51 -13.69
C THR A 195 6.63 13.50 -12.87
N LEU A 196 5.74 13.01 -11.99
CA LEU A 196 4.93 13.86 -11.13
C LEU A 196 5.77 14.68 -10.14
N ALA A 197 6.88 14.11 -9.65
CA ALA A 197 7.82 14.83 -8.79
C ALA A 197 8.48 16.00 -9.54
N ARG A 198 9.00 15.77 -10.74
CA ARG A 198 9.61 16.82 -11.58
C ARG A 198 8.63 17.92 -11.96
N THR A 199 7.37 17.56 -12.22
CA THR A 199 6.32 18.52 -12.59
C THR A 199 5.61 19.14 -11.39
N ARG A 200 6.05 18.85 -10.17
CA ARG A 200 5.45 19.33 -8.91
C ARG A 200 3.96 18.98 -8.76
N GLN A 201 3.55 17.84 -9.29
CA GLN A 201 2.18 17.32 -9.22
C GLN A 201 2.02 16.22 -8.16
N LEU A 202 3.05 16.00 -7.34
CA LEU A 202 3.09 15.02 -6.24
C LEU A 202 3.37 15.72 -4.91
N LYS A 203 2.48 15.56 -3.94
CA LYS A 203 2.69 16.00 -2.56
C LYS A 203 2.96 14.80 -1.65
N ALA A 204 3.83 14.99 -0.66
CA ALA A 204 4.06 14.02 0.40
C ALA A 204 3.17 14.32 1.61
N TYR A 205 2.52 13.29 2.15
CA TYR A 205 1.83 13.32 3.44
C TYR A 205 2.66 12.53 4.46
N ALA A 206 3.32 13.22 5.37
CA ALA A 206 4.17 12.59 6.38
C ALA A 206 3.32 11.90 7.46
N PHE A 207 3.53 10.60 7.64
CA PHE A 207 2.84 9.77 8.63
C PHE A 207 3.81 9.17 9.64
N LYS A 208 3.49 9.29 10.93
CA LYS A 208 4.33 8.84 12.05
C LYS A 208 3.66 7.75 12.91
N GLY A 209 2.47 7.27 12.54
CA GLY A 209 1.75 6.23 13.26
C GLY A 209 2.26 4.82 12.99
N PHE A 210 1.43 3.84 13.35
CA PHE A 210 1.70 2.43 13.06
C PHE A 210 1.62 2.15 11.56
N PHE A 211 2.67 1.56 11.03
CA PHE A 211 2.77 1.14 9.63
C PHE A 211 3.70 -0.06 9.52
N THR A 212 3.21 -1.10 8.90
CA THR A 212 4.00 -2.31 8.60
C THR A 212 3.65 -2.83 7.21
N THR A 213 4.62 -3.46 6.55
CA THR A 213 4.43 -4.17 5.28
C THR A 213 4.80 -5.62 5.45
N ILE A 214 4.05 -6.51 4.80
CA ILE A 214 4.27 -7.96 4.89
C ILE A 214 4.81 -8.44 3.54
N ASN A 215 6.13 -8.58 3.41
CA ASN A 215 6.82 -9.00 2.20
C ASN A 215 7.61 -10.27 2.34
N THR A 216 7.89 -10.68 3.59
CA THR A 216 8.61 -11.88 3.96
C THR A 216 7.93 -12.58 5.13
N LEU A 217 8.30 -13.83 5.43
CA LEU A 217 7.83 -14.54 6.62
C LEU A 217 8.22 -13.82 7.93
N LYS A 218 9.39 -13.17 7.93
CA LYS A 218 9.83 -12.37 9.07
C LYS A 218 8.91 -11.18 9.29
N ASP A 219 8.56 -10.45 8.22
CA ASP A 219 7.64 -9.32 8.32
C ASP A 219 6.27 -9.74 8.86
N LEU A 220 5.78 -10.93 8.46
CA LEU A 220 4.53 -11.48 8.97
C LEU A 220 4.57 -11.67 10.50
N ILE A 221 5.62 -12.32 11.01
CA ILE A 221 5.79 -12.56 12.45
C ILE A 221 5.92 -11.23 13.21
N GLU A 222 6.70 -10.29 12.68
CA GLU A 222 6.87 -8.96 13.29
C GLU A 222 5.55 -8.18 13.31
N ALA A 223 4.79 -8.18 12.21
CA ALA A 223 3.48 -7.54 12.10
C ALA A 223 2.47 -8.12 13.11
N GLU A 224 2.40 -9.46 13.25
CA GLU A 224 1.52 -10.10 14.22
C GLU A 224 1.89 -9.73 15.67
N ASN A 225 3.18 -9.66 16.00
CA ASN A 225 3.64 -9.26 17.31
C ASN A 225 3.31 -7.79 17.63
N GLU A 226 3.46 -6.90 16.67
CA GLU A 226 3.12 -5.49 16.83
C GLU A 226 1.61 -5.29 16.97
N LEU A 227 0.79 -5.95 16.14
CA LEU A 227 -0.66 -5.90 16.23
C LEU A 227 -1.19 -6.40 17.58
N LYS A 228 -0.62 -7.49 18.13
CA LYS A 228 -0.97 -7.98 19.47
C LYS A 228 -0.67 -6.97 20.57
N ARG A 229 0.36 -6.12 20.40
CA ARG A 229 0.70 -5.06 21.37
C ARG A 229 -0.26 -3.87 21.27
N LEU A 230 -0.76 -3.55 20.09
CA LEU A 230 -1.70 -2.44 19.86
C LEU A 230 -3.13 -2.74 20.34
N HIS A 231 -3.48 -4.02 20.47
CA HIS A 231 -4.81 -4.47 20.93
C HIS A 231 -4.84 -4.86 22.42
N ARG A 232 -3.72 -4.68 23.15
CA ARG A 232 -3.64 -4.78 24.61
C ARG A 232 -3.80 -3.38 25.25
#